data_22ac99fbbc86d04a23f994800f3934fc
#
_entry.id   22ac99fbbc86d04a23f994800f3934fc
#
_cell.length_a   1.000
_cell.length_b   1.000
_cell.length_c   1.000
_cell.angle_alpha   90.00
_cell.angle_beta   90.00
_cell.angle_gamma   90.00
#
_symmetry.space_group_name_H-M   'P 1'
#
loop_
_entity.id
_entity.type
_entity.pdbx_description
1 polymer ?
#
loop_
_entity_poly.entity_id
_entity_poly.type
_entity_poly.pdbx_seq_one_letter_code
_entity_poly.pdbx_strand_id
1 'polypeptide(L)'
;LIVKALVSIITPLYNSETFISDTITSVINQTYSNWELILIDDCSTDNTIKIAENFISKNHRIKLLKNESNQGAAISRNKGIMASKGDYIAFLDADDLWKPIKLEKQVAFMKANNCYVCFSSYEQIDEEGKPLNKMVKALPVLTYNKFLKSNYIGNLTGVYNANVLGKITSANLRKRQDWLLWLNAIKASGKPAQGLQESLAFYRVRENSISSNKVALLKHNYWVYKKGLGYSTIKSMYCMVIFLWEHFFVKSKQIVSIS
;
A
#
# COMPACT_ATOMS: atom_id res chain seq x y z
N LEU A 1 -12.62 16.26 -25.08
CA LEU A 1 -12.65 15.09 -24.16
C LEU A 1 -11.54 15.24 -23.14
N ILE A 2 -11.90 15.44 -21.86
CA ILE A 2 -10.91 15.45 -20.78
C ILE A 2 -10.41 14.01 -20.63
N VAL A 3 -9.16 13.76 -21.01
CA VAL A 3 -8.52 12.45 -20.80
C VAL A 3 -8.42 12.20 -19.30
N LYS A 4 -9.06 11.14 -18.82
CA LYS A 4 -8.92 10.72 -17.42
C LYS A 4 -7.47 10.30 -17.17
N ALA A 5 -6.87 10.76 -16.07
CA ALA A 5 -5.52 10.37 -15.69
C ALA A 5 -5.40 8.85 -15.49
N LEU A 6 -4.32 8.24 -15.94
CA LEU A 6 -4.08 6.80 -15.78
C LEU A 6 -3.62 6.49 -14.35
N VAL A 7 -4.18 5.47 -13.74
CA VAL A 7 -3.72 4.94 -12.44
C VAL A 7 -3.04 3.60 -12.65
N SER A 8 -1.76 3.47 -12.30
CA SER A 8 -1.06 2.20 -12.24
C SER A 8 -1.23 1.58 -10.85
N ILE A 9 -1.76 0.38 -10.80
CA ILE A 9 -1.97 -0.39 -9.58
C ILE A 9 -0.90 -1.49 -9.53
N ILE A 10 -0.15 -1.57 -8.44
CA ILE A 10 0.97 -2.47 -8.31
C ILE A 10 0.65 -3.52 -7.25
N THR A 11 0.67 -4.79 -7.65
CA THR A 11 0.33 -5.94 -6.79
C THR A 11 1.43 -7.00 -6.87
N PRO A 12 2.29 -7.11 -5.85
CA PRO A 12 3.22 -8.23 -5.75
C PRO A 12 2.45 -9.50 -5.40
N LEU A 13 2.84 -10.62 -6.02
CA LEU A 13 2.26 -11.94 -5.84
C LEU A 13 3.31 -12.90 -5.28
N TYR A 14 2.93 -13.71 -4.30
CA TYR A 14 3.68 -14.88 -3.86
C TYR A 14 2.75 -15.83 -3.13
N ASN A 15 2.50 -17.01 -3.71
CA ASN A 15 1.63 -18.04 -3.17
C ASN A 15 0.30 -17.47 -2.63
N SER A 16 -0.46 -16.85 -3.54
CA SER A 16 -1.67 -16.09 -3.23
C SER A 16 -2.92 -16.69 -3.87
N GLU A 17 -2.91 -17.97 -4.26
CA GLU A 17 -4.01 -18.61 -5.00
C GLU A 17 -5.37 -18.46 -4.33
N THR A 18 -5.40 -18.42 -3.00
CA THR A 18 -6.63 -18.29 -2.21
C THR A 18 -7.32 -16.95 -2.39
N PHE A 19 -6.54 -15.85 -2.57
CA PHE A 19 -7.09 -14.48 -2.46
C PHE A 19 -7.00 -13.69 -3.76
N ILE A 20 -6.07 -14.03 -4.66
CA ILE A 20 -5.75 -13.20 -5.82
C ILE A 20 -6.94 -12.97 -6.76
N SER A 21 -7.86 -13.93 -6.86
CA SER A 21 -9.08 -13.80 -7.67
C SER A 21 -9.94 -12.64 -7.19
N ASP A 22 -10.17 -12.55 -5.88
CA ASP A 22 -10.97 -11.49 -5.25
C ASP A 22 -10.29 -10.14 -5.39
N THR A 23 -8.96 -10.12 -5.17
CA THR A 23 -8.13 -8.91 -5.31
C THR A 23 -8.23 -8.34 -6.72
N ILE A 24 -8.01 -9.15 -7.77
CA ILE A 24 -8.13 -8.70 -9.17
C ILE A 24 -9.56 -8.26 -9.48
N THR A 25 -10.57 -9.00 -9.02
CA THR A 25 -11.98 -8.66 -9.22
C THR A 25 -12.32 -7.31 -8.59
N SER A 26 -11.77 -6.99 -7.41
CA SER A 26 -11.97 -5.70 -6.76
C SER A 26 -11.42 -4.52 -7.58
N VAL A 27 -10.36 -4.74 -8.36
CA VAL A 27 -9.80 -3.75 -9.29
C VAL A 27 -10.65 -3.63 -10.56
N ILE A 28 -11.10 -4.75 -11.12
CA ILE A 28 -11.96 -4.75 -12.32
C ILE A 28 -13.25 -3.98 -12.06
N ASN A 29 -13.81 -4.10 -10.87
CA ASN A 29 -15.05 -3.45 -10.44
C ASN A 29 -14.90 -1.96 -10.06
N GLN A 30 -13.73 -1.35 -10.27
CA GLN A 30 -13.58 0.09 -10.01
C GLN A 30 -14.43 0.93 -10.97
N THR A 31 -15.17 1.91 -10.41
CA THR A 31 -15.96 2.88 -11.20
C THR A 31 -15.07 3.82 -12.03
N TYR A 32 -13.83 4.03 -11.59
CA TYR A 32 -12.81 4.74 -12.35
C TYR A 32 -12.23 3.81 -13.41
N SER A 33 -12.46 4.09 -14.68
CA SER A 33 -12.17 3.17 -15.79
C SER A 33 -10.73 3.19 -16.32
N ASN A 34 -9.97 4.31 -16.10
CA ASN A 34 -8.63 4.47 -16.69
C ASN A 34 -7.53 4.01 -15.72
N TRP A 35 -7.33 2.70 -15.65
CA TRP A 35 -6.29 2.08 -14.83
C TRP A 35 -5.58 0.94 -15.59
N GLU A 36 -4.36 0.64 -15.16
CA GLU A 36 -3.64 -0.59 -15.45
C GLU A 36 -3.31 -1.32 -14.15
N LEU A 37 -3.38 -2.65 -14.15
CA LEU A 37 -2.97 -3.49 -13.04
C LEU A 37 -1.70 -4.24 -13.43
N ILE A 38 -0.65 -4.04 -12.65
CA ILE A 38 0.66 -4.69 -12.85
C ILE A 38 0.83 -5.69 -11.71
N LEU A 39 0.70 -6.96 -12.05
CA LEU A 39 0.96 -8.09 -11.18
C LEU A 39 2.44 -8.45 -11.28
N ILE A 40 3.12 -8.67 -10.17
CA ILE A 40 4.52 -9.06 -10.15
C ILE A 40 4.66 -10.37 -9.37
N ASP A 41 4.82 -11.47 -10.08
CA ASP A 41 5.02 -12.78 -9.47
C ASP A 41 6.45 -12.93 -8.94
N ASP A 42 6.57 -13.27 -7.69
CA ASP A 42 7.83 -13.47 -6.97
C ASP A 42 8.15 -14.97 -6.80
N CYS A 43 8.02 -15.74 -7.89
CA CYS A 43 8.22 -17.20 -7.95
C CYS A 43 7.19 -18.00 -7.14
N SER A 44 5.90 -17.76 -7.38
CA SER A 44 4.83 -18.59 -6.82
C SER A 44 4.93 -20.04 -7.28
N THR A 45 4.64 -20.96 -6.36
CA THR A 45 4.66 -22.43 -6.59
C THR A 45 3.27 -23.06 -6.55
N ASP A 46 2.25 -22.27 -6.23
CA ASP A 46 0.83 -22.63 -6.22
C ASP A 46 0.13 -22.20 -7.54
N ASN A 47 -1.20 -22.20 -7.58
CA ASN A 47 -1.97 -21.82 -8.76
C ASN A 47 -2.07 -20.30 -9.00
N THR A 48 -1.35 -19.45 -8.25
CA THR A 48 -1.42 -17.98 -8.36
C THR A 48 -1.24 -17.49 -9.81
N ILE A 49 -0.21 -17.98 -10.52
CA ILE A 49 0.09 -17.57 -11.90
C ILE A 49 -1.06 -17.98 -12.83
N LYS A 50 -1.54 -19.22 -12.73
CA LYS A 50 -2.62 -19.73 -13.57
C LYS A 50 -3.91 -18.91 -13.41
N ILE A 51 -4.23 -18.53 -12.18
CA ILE A 51 -5.38 -17.66 -11.89
C ILE A 51 -5.18 -16.28 -12.54
N ALA A 52 -4.00 -15.67 -12.34
CA ALA A 52 -3.69 -14.36 -12.92
C ALA A 52 -3.78 -14.37 -14.47
N GLU A 53 -3.22 -15.39 -15.13
CA GLU A 53 -3.25 -15.55 -16.58
C GLU A 53 -4.68 -15.67 -17.14
N ASN A 54 -5.61 -16.31 -16.41
CA ASN A 54 -7.02 -16.36 -16.79
C ASN A 54 -7.70 -14.95 -16.79
N PHE A 55 -7.31 -14.05 -15.87
CA PHE A 55 -7.79 -12.67 -15.89
C PHE A 55 -7.15 -11.85 -17.01
N ILE A 56 -5.86 -12.04 -17.25
CA ILE A 56 -5.11 -11.33 -18.30
C ILE A 56 -5.69 -11.64 -19.69
N SER A 57 -6.05 -12.90 -19.97
CA SER A 57 -6.65 -13.30 -21.25
C SER A 57 -7.96 -12.59 -21.54
N LYS A 58 -8.66 -12.08 -20.52
CA LYS A 58 -9.97 -11.41 -20.63
C LYS A 58 -9.87 -9.88 -20.48
N ASN A 59 -8.74 -9.34 -20.01
CA ASN A 59 -8.60 -7.90 -19.74
C ASN A 59 -7.17 -7.40 -20.00
N HIS A 60 -6.99 -6.73 -21.14
CA HIS A 60 -5.69 -6.20 -21.59
C HIS A 60 -5.08 -5.12 -20.68
N ARG A 61 -5.83 -4.58 -19.72
CA ARG A 61 -5.31 -3.63 -18.70
C ARG A 61 -4.53 -4.33 -17.58
N ILE A 62 -4.54 -5.66 -17.53
CA ILE A 62 -3.83 -6.47 -16.54
C ILE A 62 -2.57 -7.03 -17.18
N LYS A 63 -1.44 -6.88 -16.50
CA LYS A 63 -0.13 -7.36 -16.96
C LYS A 63 0.52 -8.18 -15.87
N LEU A 64 1.29 -9.20 -16.25
CA LEU A 64 2.09 -10.02 -15.34
C LEU A 64 3.57 -9.85 -15.66
N LEU A 65 4.34 -9.52 -14.64
CA LEU A 65 5.81 -9.57 -14.65
C LEU A 65 6.23 -10.72 -13.73
N LYS A 66 7.29 -11.45 -14.11
CA LYS A 66 7.80 -12.58 -13.30
C LYS A 66 9.22 -12.26 -12.84
N ASN A 67 9.54 -12.51 -11.58
CA ASN A 67 10.92 -12.49 -11.09
C ASN A 67 11.60 -13.82 -11.41
N GLU A 68 12.92 -13.81 -11.56
CA GLU A 68 13.70 -15.02 -11.82
C GLU A 68 13.95 -15.85 -10.55
N SER A 69 13.86 -15.21 -9.39
CA SER A 69 13.97 -15.83 -8.07
C SER A 69 13.11 -15.06 -7.07
N ASN A 70 12.80 -15.67 -5.93
CA ASN A 70 12.06 -14.98 -4.86
C ASN A 70 12.93 -13.87 -4.24
N GLN A 71 12.60 -12.62 -4.54
CA GLN A 71 13.34 -11.41 -4.14
C GLN A 71 12.60 -10.59 -3.07
N GLY A 72 11.37 -10.97 -2.76
CA GLY A 72 10.52 -10.31 -1.76
C GLY A 72 9.71 -9.13 -2.31
N ALA A 73 8.68 -8.78 -1.56
CA ALA A 73 7.69 -7.78 -1.97
C ALA A 73 8.27 -6.38 -2.28
N ALA A 74 9.41 -5.99 -1.66
CA ALA A 74 10.04 -4.70 -1.92
C ALA A 74 10.55 -4.59 -3.37
N ILE A 75 11.30 -5.61 -3.82
CA ILE A 75 11.87 -5.63 -5.17
C ILE A 75 10.75 -5.79 -6.19
N SER A 76 9.79 -6.67 -5.91
CA SER A 76 8.61 -6.85 -6.77
C SER A 76 7.83 -5.53 -6.94
N ARG A 77 7.57 -4.77 -5.86
CA ARG A 77 6.94 -3.45 -5.97
C ARG A 77 7.78 -2.47 -6.77
N ASN A 78 9.09 -2.40 -6.54
CA ASN A 78 9.98 -1.53 -7.31
C ASN A 78 9.95 -1.87 -8.80
N LYS A 79 9.96 -3.17 -9.17
CA LYS A 79 9.82 -3.60 -10.55
C LYS A 79 8.50 -3.14 -11.17
N GLY A 80 7.38 -3.27 -10.43
CA GLY A 80 6.08 -2.76 -10.86
C GLY A 80 6.06 -1.24 -11.02
N ILE A 81 6.65 -0.49 -10.07
CA ILE A 81 6.79 0.97 -10.15
C ILE A 81 7.56 1.37 -11.42
N MET A 82 8.67 0.71 -11.70
CA MET A 82 9.48 1.02 -12.89
C MET A 82 8.74 0.71 -14.19
N ALA A 83 7.90 -0.32 -14.22
CA ALA A 83 7.09 -0.71 -15.39
C ALA A 83 5.82 0.14 -15.57
N SER A 84 5.39 0.87 -14.53
CA SER A 84 4.15 1.66 -14.54
C SER A 84 4.19 2.81 -15.56
N LYS A 85 3.01 3.14 -16.12
CA LYS A 85 2.82 4.24 -17.08
C LYS A 85 1.83 5.30 -16.57
N GLY A 86 1.26 5.08 -15.38
CA GLY A 86 0.21 5.92 -14.81
C GLY A 86 0.69 7.26 -14.31
N ASP A 87 -0.20 8.24 -14.41
CA ASP A 87 -0.07 9.56 -13.77
C ASP A 87 -0.10 9.45 -12.25
N TYR A 88 -0.81 8.43 -11.75
CA TYR A 88 -0.89 8.07 -10.34
C TYR A 88 -0.42 6.64 -10.14
N ILE A 89 0.21 6.37 -9.01
CA ILE A 89 0.60 5.02 -8.60
C ILE A 89 -0.09 4.67 -7.28
N ALA A 90 -0.71 3.50 -7.26
CA ALA A 90 -1.39 2.90 -6.11
C ALA A 90 -0.87 1.49 -5.87
N PHE A 91 -1.04 1.00 -4.64
CA PHE A 91 -0.60 -0.35 -4.26
C PHE A 91 -1.78 -1.15 -3.71
N LEU A 92 -1.81 -2.43 -4.04
CA LEU A 92 -2.77 -3.37 -3.51
C LEU A 92 -2.05 -4.70 -3.27
N ASP A 93 -2.05 -5.18 -2.05
CA ASP A 93 -1.46 -6.48 -1.73
C ASP A 93 -2.43 -7.60 -2.16
N ALA A 94 -1.89 -8.79 -2.48
CA ALA A 94 -2.62 -9.87 -3.16
C ALA A 94 -3.73 -10.53 -2.32
N ASP A 95 -3.91 -10.11 -1.08
CA ASP A 95 -4.90 -10.60 -0.11
C ASP A 95 -5.89 -9.51 0.34
N ASP A 96 -5.71 -8.26 -0.12
CA ASP A 96 -6.55 -7.13 0.23
C ASP A 96 -7.59 -6.82 -0.88
N LEU A 97 -8.61 -6.02 -0.54
CA LEU A 97 -9.69 -5.66 -1.46
C LEU A 97 -9.91 -4.14 -1.50
N TRP A 98 -10.34 -3.65 -2.65
CA TRP A 98 -10.77 -2.27 -2.81
C TRP A 98 -12.28 -2.15 -2.93
N LYS A 99 -12.86 -1.10 -2.35
CA LYS A 99 -14.25 -0.71 -2.60
C LYS A 99 -14.37 -0.11 -4.00
N PRO A 100 -15.49 -0.30 -4.72
CA PRO A 100 -15.62 0.07 -6.14
C PRO A 100 -15.31 1.55 -6.45
N ILE A 101 -15.61 2.44 -5.52
CA ILE A 101 -15.47 3.90 -5.70
C ILE A 101 -14.10 4.46 -5.32
N LYS A 102 -13.14 3.59 -4.91
CA LYS A 102 -11.88 4.05 -4.32
C LYS A 102 -11.06 4.94 -5.24
N LEU A 103 -10.77 4.48 -6.44
CA LEU A 103 -9.93 5.24 -7.38
C LEU A 103 -10.60 6.55 -7.80
N GLU A 104 -11.89 6.53 -8.06
CA GLU A 104 -12.65 7.73 -8.42
C GLU A 104 -12.57 8.79 -7.33
N LYS A 105 -12.85 8.42 -6.08
CA LYS A 105 -12.80 9.35 -4.95
C LYS A 105 -11.40 9.87 -4.68
N GLN A 106 -10.38 9.02 -4.70
CA GLN A 106 -9.02 9.46 -4.42
C GLN A 106 -8.46 10.35 -5.53
N VAL A 107 -8.66 10.02 -6.80
CA VAL A 107 -8.20 10.86 -7.92
C VAL A 107 -8.91 12.22 -7.91
N ALA A 108 -10.23 12.25 -7.69
CA ALA A 108 -10.99 13.49 -7.57
C ALA A 108 -10.49 14.35 -6.39
N PHE A 109 -10.30 13.72 -5.22
CA PHE A 109 -9.80 14.39 -4.02
C PHE A 109 -8.40 14.96 -4.22
N MET A 110 -7.48 14.21 -4.83
CA MET A 110 -6.11 14.67 -5.08
C MET A 110 -6.08 15.87 -6.02
N LYS A 111 -6.93 15.90 -7.04
CA LYS A 111 -7.06 17.03 -7.95
C LYS A 111 -7.65 18.27 -7.26
N ALA A 112 -8.74 18.11 -6.53
CA ALA A 112 -9.45 19.21 -5.86
C ALA A 112 -8.57 19.88 -4.77
N ASN A 113 -7.75 19.10 -4.06
CA ASN A 113 -6.93 19.60 -2.95
C ASN A 113 -5.46 19.87 -3.32
N ASN A 114 -5.09 19.74 -4.59
CA ASN A 114 -3.70 19.85 -5.03
C ASN A 114 -2.73 19.03 -4.17
N CYS A 115 -3.12 17.79 -3.91
CA CYS A 115 -2.46 16.85 -3.01
C CYS A 115 -1.66 15.84 -3.82
N TYR A 116 -0.40 15.59 -3.44
CA TYR A 116 0.48 14.70 -4.19
C TYR A 116 0.60 13.30 -3.58
N VAL A 117 0.23 13.15 -2.30
CA VAL A 117 0.15 11.86 -1.61
C VAL A 117 -1.19 11.81 -0.87
N CYS A 118 -2.00 10.82 -1.20
CA CYS A 118 -3.33 10.61 -0.62
C CYS A 118 -3.45 9.19 -0.06
N PHE A 119 -4.24 9.03 1.00
CA PHE A 119 -4.61 7.73 1.55
C PHE A 119 -6.03 7.79 2.11
N SER A 120 -6.58 6.66 2.54
CA SER A 120 -7.95 6.61 3.07
C SER A 120 -8.04 5.78 4.34
N SER A 121 -9.17 5.85 5.02
CA SER A 121 -9.55 4.85 6.01
C SER A 121 -9.77 3.49 5.32
N TYR A 122 -9.73 2.41 6.11
CA TYR A 122 -10.02 1.06 5.65
C TYR A 122 -10.64 0.22 6.76
N GLU A 123 -11.42 -0.76 6.36
CA GLU A 123 -12.03 -1.74 7.26
C GLU A 123 -11.20 -3.02 7.31
N GLN A 124 -11.39 -3.80 8.37
CA GLN A 124 -10.75 -5.09 8.52
C GLN A 124 -11.75 -6.21 8.24
N ILE A 125 -11.29 -7.22 7.50
CA ILE A 125 -12.02 -8.45 7.21
C ILE A 125 -11.18 -9.66 7.66
N ASP A 126 -11.83 -10.79 7.91
CA ASP A 126 -11.15 -12.06 8.17
C ASP A 126 -10.66 -12.75 6.88
N GLU A 127 -10.15 -13.98 6.99
CA GLU A 127 -9.65 -14.73 5.84
C GLU A 127 -10.75 -15.08 4.84
N GLU A 128 -11.99 -15.28 5.31
CA GLU A 128 -13.17 -15.56 4.49
C GLU A 128 -13.81 -14.29 3.89
N GLY A 129 -13.29 -13.10 4.22
CA GLY A 129 -13.82 -11.82 3.74
C GLY A 129 -14.97 -11.26 4.58
N LYS A 130 -15.27 -11.83 5.75
CA LYS A 130 -16.32 -11.34 6.65
C LYS A 130 -15.83 -10.11 7.43
N PRO A 131 -16.68 -9.09 7.65
CA PRO A 131 -16.32 -7.91 8.41
C PRO A 131 -15.91 -8.25 9.85
N LEU A 132 -14.80 -7.69 10.30
CA LEU A 132 -14.37 -7.74 11.71
C LEU A 132 -14.93 -6.57 12.53
N ASN A 133 -15.81 -5.75 11.94
CA ASN A 133 -16.40 -4.56 12.56
C ASN A 133 -15.36 -3.59 13.14
N LYS A 134 -14.22 -3.51 12.50
CA LYS A 134 -13.12 -2.61 12.85
C LYS A 134 -12.72 -1.77 11.65
N MET A 135 -12.56 -0.48 11.88
CA MET A 135 -12.06 0.46 10.89
C MET A 135 -10.81 1.18 11.41
N VAL A 136 -9.81 1.30 10.57
CA VAL A 136 -8.65 2.15 10.82
C VAL A 136 -8.87 3.49 10.15
N LYS A 137 -9.07 4.55 10.97
CA LYS A 137 -9.32 5.91 10.47
C LYS A 137 -8.05 6.54 9.93
N ALA A 138 -8.12 7.12 8.74
CA ALA A 138 -7.06 7.96 8.21
C ALA A 138 -6.94 9.27 9.01
N LEU A 139 -5.72 9.79 9.16
CA LEU A 139 -5.53 11.15 9.64
C LEU A 139 -5.88 12.14 8.50
N PRO A 140 -6.65 13.22 8.74
CA PRO A 140 -6.96 14.19 7.69
C PRO A 140 -5.72 14.77 7.03
N VAL A 141 -4.71 15.09 7.83
CA VAL A 141 -3.41 15.62 7.40
C VAL A 141 -2.29 14.83 8.08
N LEU A 142 -1.32 14.38 7.28
CA LEU A 142 -0.19 13.60 7.76
C LEU A 142 1.12 14.23 7.30
N THR A 143 1.77 14.96 8.22
CA THR A 143 3.08 15.56 7.97
C THR A 143 4.18 14.49 7.96
N TYR A 144 5.30 14.77 7.30
CA TYR A 144 6.49 13.91 7.31
C TYR A 144 6.94 13.58 8.75
N ASN A 145 7.00 14.59 9.63
CA ASN A 145 7.42 14.41 11.02
C ASN A 145 6.46 13.53 11.84
N LYS A 146 5.15 13.62 11.57
CA LYS A 146 4.16 12.72 12.20
C LYS A 146 4.33 11.30 11.68
N PHE A 147 4.48 11.15 10.36
CA PHE A 147 4.64 9.85 9.73
C PHE A 147 5.96 9.16 10.09
N LEU A 148 7.01 9.94 10.37
CA LEU A 148 8.29 9.43 10.87
C LEU A 148 8.14 8.69 12.22
N LYS A 149 7.15 9.03 13.04
CA LYS A 149 6.93 8.42 14.35
C LYS A 149 6.24 7.06 14.29
N SER A 150 5.41 6.80 13.25
CA SER A 150 4.76 5.50 13.03
C SER A 150 4.20 5.43 11.61
N ASN A 151 4.03 4.21 11.08
CA ASN A 151 3.37 3.99 9.79
C ASN A 151 1.85 4.20 9.93
N TYR A 152 1.35 5.32 9.42
CA TYR A 152 -0.07 5.71 9.44
C TYR A 152 -0.82 5.41 8.14
N ILE A 153 -0.12 5.03 7.08
CA ILE A 153 -0.71 4.73 5.78
C ILE A 153 -0.78 3.20 5.62
N GLY A 154 -1.98 2.65 5.58
CA GLY A 154 -2.18 1.28 5.10
C GLY A 154 -1.80 1.22 3.62
N ASN A 155 -0.87 0.33 3.24
CA ASN A 155 -0.32 0.27 1.88
C ASN A 155 -1.43 0.21 0.81
N LEU A 156 -2.46 -0.60 1.04
CA LEU A 156 -3.63 -0.75 0.17
C LEU A 156 -4.44 0.54 -0.03
N THR A 157 -4.24 1.57 0.81
CA THR A 157 -5.01 2.82 0.75
C THR A 157 -4.26 3.95 0.05
N GLY A 158 -2.94 3.84 -0.06
CA GLY A 158 -2.10 4.92 -0.53
C GLY A 158 -2.13 5.11 -2.05
N VAL A 159 -2.10 6.36 -2.48
CA VAL A 159 -1.94 6.78 -3.89
C VAL A 159 -1.02 7.99 -3.94
N TYR A 160 -0.11 8.03 -4.89
CA TYR A 160 0.70 9.23 -5.13
C TYR A 160 0.70 9.68 -6.59
N ASN A 161 0.92 10.96 -6.82
CA ASN A 161 0.98 11.57 -8.14
C ASN A 161 2.39 11.39 -8.74
N ALA A 162 2.52 10.44 -9.68
CA ALA A 162 3.79 10.13 -10.31
C ALA A 162 4.24 11.15 -11.35
N ASN A 163 3.31 11.93 -11.93
CA ASN A 163 3.68 13.04 -12.83
C ASN A 163 4.45 14.14 -12.10
N VAL A 164 4.16 14.32 -10.81
CA VAL A 164 4.84 15.36 -10.00
C VAL A 164 6.05 14.79 -9.27
N LEU A 165 5.92 13.59 -8.68
CA LEU A 165 6.94 13.02 -7.79
C LEU A 165 7.92 12.08 -8.51
N GLY A 166 7.62 11.73 -9.76
CA GLY A 166 8.35 10.65 -10.45
C GLY A 166 8.04 9.28 -9.86
N LYS A 167 8.86 8.31 -10.19
CA LYS A 167 8.76 6.93 -9.70
C LYS A 167 9.48 6.79 -8.36
N ILE A 168 8.72 6.74 -7.28
CA ILE A 168 9.25 6.61 -5.92
C ILE A 168 9.46 5.13 -5.59
N THR A 169 10.70 4.70 -5.46
CA THR A 169 11.07 3.35 -5.03
C THR A 169 11.45 3.33 -3.55
N SER A 170 11.41 2.16 -2.94
CA SER A 170 11.86 1.94 -1.57
C SER A 170 13.17 1.17 -1.53
N ALA A 171 13.97 1.35 -0.46
CA ALA A 171 15.12 0.50 -0.21
C ALA A 171 14.68 -0.96 0.01
N ASN A 172 15.57 -1.91 -0.32
CA ASN A 172 15.32 -3.33 -0.13
C ASN A 172 15.37 -3.69 1.37
N LEU A 173 14.28 -3.42 2.07
CA LEU A 173 14.04 -3.90 3.43
C LEU A 173 13.07 -5.09 3.36
N ARG A 174 13.35 -6.16 4.10
CA ARG A 174 12.50 -7.36 4.12
C ARG A 174 11.07 -7.09 4.61
N LYS A 175 10.91 -6.12 5.53
CA LYS A 175 9.61 -5.66 6.06
C LYS A 175 9.64 -4.14 6.22
N ARG A 176 8.47 -3.48 6.29
CA ARG A 176 8.33 -2.02 6.44
C ARG A 176 8.81 -1.19 5.26
N GLN A 177 9.04 -1.81 4.10
CA GLN A 177 9.38 -1.12 2.86
C GLN A 177 8.27 -0.15 2.41
N ASP A 178 7.01 -0.47 2.68
CA ASP A 178 5.85 0.39 2.47
C ASP A 178 5.98 1.70 3.27
N TRP A 179 6.34 1.62 4.54
CA TRP A 179 6.54 2.80 5.37
C TRP A 179 7.64 3.70 4.80
N LEU A 180 8.76 3.13 4.37
CA LEU A 180 9.85 3.89 3.78
C LEU A 180 9.46 4.51 2.43
N LEU A 181 8.72 3.78 1.60
CA LEU A 181 8.20 4.29 0.33
C LEU A 181 7.35 5.53 0.55
N TRP A 182 6.39 5.46 1.47
CA TRP A 182 5.52 6.60 1.78
C TRP A 182 6.25 7.75 2.46
N LEU A 183 7.26 7.49 3.30
CA LEU A 183 8.16 8.55 3.81
C LEU A 183 8.86 9.28 2.67
N ASN A 184 9.40 8.54 1.70
CA ASN A 184 10.06 9.12 0.53
C ASN A 184 9.08 9.95 -0.31
N ALA A 185 7.87 9.44 -0.55
CA ALA A 185 6.84 10.15 -1.31
C ALA A 185 6.41 11.46 -0.63
N ILE A 186 6.16 11.45 0.69
CA ILE A 186 5.81 12.65 1.44
C ILE A 186 6.97 13.65 1.45
N LYS A 187 8.22 13.17 1.62
CA LYS A 187 9.41 14.02 1.57
C LYS A 187 9.58 14.66 0.20
N ALA A 188 9.46 13.90 -0.88
CA ALA A 188 9.58 14.39 -2.25
C ALA A 188 8.47 15.39 -2.60
N SER A 189 7.26 15.22 -2.04
CA SER A 189 6.13 16.11 -2.29
C SER A 189 6.31 17.52 -1.72
N GLY A 190 7.16 17.68 -0.70
CA GLY A 190 7.27 18.94 0.06
C GLY A 190 5.98 19.34 0.80
N LYS A 191 4.92 18.54 0.71
CA LYS A 191 3.60 18.79 1.30
C LYS A 191 3.18 17.64 2.20
N PRO A 192 2.32 17.85 3.20
CA PRO A 192 1.71 16.77 3.95
C PRO A 192 0.89 15.84 3.05
N ALA A 193 0.86 14.55 3.35
CA ALA A 193 -0.15 13.66 2.78
C ALA A 193 -1.52 13.99 3.37
N GLN A 194 -2.57 13.73 2.58
CA GLN A 194 -3.95 13.99 2.99
C GLN A 194 -4.76 12.71 2.99
N GLY A 195 -5.56 12.52 4.04
CA GLY A 195 -6.35 11.32 4.23
C GLY A 195 -7.85 11.55 4.04
N LEU A 196 -8.47 10.77 3.16
CA LEU A 196 -9.91 10.64 3.09
C LEU A 196 -10.40 9.86 4.32
N GLN A 197 -11.39 10.43 5.01
CA GLN A 197 -11.95 9.82 6.21
C GLN A 197 -12.87 8.64 5.90
N GLU A 198 -13.29 8.51 4.65
CA GLU A 198 -14.11 7.40 4.17
C GLU A 198 -13.28 6.12 4.04
N SER A 199 -13.88 4.99 4.42
CA SER A 199 -13.30 3.67 4.19
C SER A 199 -13.43 3.29 2.72
N LEU A 200 -12.29 3.12 2.04
CA LEU A 200 -12.24 2.80 0.61
C LEU A 200 -11.60 1.43 0.30
N ALA A 201 -11.21 0.68 1.33
CA ALA A 201 -10.55 -0.61 1.17
C ALA A 201 -10.85 -1.54 2.33
N PHE A 202 -10.62 -2.84 2.11
CA PHE A 202 -10.68 -3.88 3.12
C PHE A 202 -9.30 -4.52 3.29
N TYR A 203 -8.78 -4.48 4.50
CA TYR A 203 -7.54 -5.14 4.91
C TYR A 203 -7.86 -6.52 5.47
N ARG A 204 -7.29 -7.57 4.87
CA ARG A 204 -7.48 -8.94 5.32
C ARG A 204 -6.54 -9.27 6.47
N VAL A 205 -7.11 -9.60 7.61
CA VAL A 205 -6.37 -10.05 8.80
C VAL A 205 -6.20 -11.57 8.71
N ARG A 206 -4.94 -12.04 8.68
CA ARG A 206 -4.60 -13.46 8.60
C ARG A 206 -3.79 -13.88 9.81
N GLU A 207 -4.05 -15.08 10.34
CA GLU A 207 -3.33 -15.63 11.50
C GLU A 207 -1.84 -15.77 11.22
N ASN A 208 -1.48 -16.26 10.03
CA ASN A 208 -0.10 -16.49 9.60
C ASN A 208 0.51 -15.32 8.80
N SER A 209 0.04 -14.09 9.04
CA SER A 209 0.56 -12.94 8.31
C SER A 209 2.02 -12.63 8.70
N ILE A 210 2.77 -12.04 7.73
CA ILE A 210 4.15 -11.56 7.95
C ILE A 210 4.22 -10.56 9.13
N SER A 211 3.10 -9.92 9.48
CA SER A 211 2.97 -8.92 10.55
C SER A 211 2.53 -9.50 11.91
N SER A 212 2.22 -10.79 12.02
CA SER A 212 1.73 -11.41 13.28
C SER A 212 2.78 -11.37 14.41
N ASN A 213 4.06 -11.54 14.11
CA ASN A 213 5.12 -11.50 15.11
C ASN A 213 5.54 -10.06 15.46
N LYS A 214 4.91 -9.50 16.50
CA LYS A 214 5.11 -8.11 16.95
C LYS A 214 6.54 -7.82 17.41
N VAL A 215 7.20 -8.78 18.08
CA VAL A 215 8.59 -8.58 18.57
C VAL A 215 9.58 -8.52 17.40
N ALA A 216 9.43 -9.41 16.41
CA ALA A 216 10.25 -9.35 15.21
C ALA A 216 10.05 -8.03 14.43
N LEU A 217 8.85 -7.44 14.47
CA LEU A 217 8.58 -6.16 13.83
C LEU A 217 9.36 -4.99 14.44
N LEU A 218 9.68 -5.01 15.74
CA LEU A 218 10.49 -3.95 16.37
C LEU A 218 11.87 -3.81 15.72
N LYS A 219 12.53 -4.95 15.43
CA LYS A 219 13.80 -4.97 14.69
C LYS A 219 13.66 -4.33 13.30
N HIS A 220 12.57 -4.62 12.60
CA HIS A 220 12.32 -4.04 11.27
C HIS A 220 11.99 -2.55 11.33
N ASN A 221 11.30 -2.07 12.36
CA ASN A 221 11.07 -0.65 12.58
C ASN A 221 12.39 0.10 12.83
N TYR A 222 13.30 -0.47 13.64
CA TYR A 222 14.64 0.08 13.82
C TYR A 222 15.40 0.18 12.48
N TRP A 223 15.29 -0.85 11.60
CA TRP A 223 15.96 -0.82 10.30
C TRP A 223 15.41 0.24 9.35
N VAL A 224 14.14 0.68 9.48
CA VAL A 224 13.63 1.84 8.73
C VAL A 224 14.49 3.07 9.03
N TYR A 225 14.76 3.35 10.31
CA TYR A 225 15.59 4.50 10.71
C TYR A 225 17.07 4.30 10.35
N LYS A 226 17.63 3.15 10.70
CA LYS A 226 19.08 2.89 10.57
C LYS A 226 19.51 2.69 9.13
N LYS A 227 18.83 1.81 8.38
CA LYS A 227 19.19 1.45 7.01
C LYS A 227 18.40 2.27 5.99
N GLY A 228 17.10 2.46 6.22
CA GLY A 228 16.23 3.16 5.28
C GLY A 228 16.51 4.66 5.22
N LEU A 229 16.64 5.31 6.38
CA LEU A 229 16.87 6.76 6.49
C LEU A 229 18.34 7.15 6.76
N GLY A 230 19.24 6.18 6.96
CA GLY A 230 20.67 6.43 7.18
C GLY A 230 20.99 7.08 8.52
N TYR A 231 20.12 6.99 9.54
CA TYR A 231 20.36 7.64 10.83
C TYR A 231 21.46 6.95 11.63
N SER A 232 22.17 7.72 12.47
CA SER A 232 23.12 7.17 13.44
C SER A 232 22.41 6.21 14.39
N THR A 233 23.16 5.33 15.07
CA THR A 233 22.59 4.37 16.04
C THR A 233 21.83 5.10 17.15
N ILE A 234 22.41 6.16 17.71
CA ILE A 234 21.80 6.96 18.80
C ILE A 234 20.48 7.57 18.32
N LYS A 235 20.47 8.22 17.14
CA LYS A 235 19.26 8.81 16.56
C LYS A 235 18.20 7.75 16.26
N SER A 236 18.59 6.58 15.76
CA SER A 236 17.67 5.48 15.48
C SER A 236 17.03 4.94 16.76
N MET A 237 17.80 4.80 17.86
CA MET A 237 17.28 4.40 19.18
C MET A 237 16.29 5.44 19.72
N TYR A 238 16.63 6.71 19.64
CA TYR A 238 15.71 7.80 20.03
C TYR A 238 14.40 7.74 19.24
N CYS A 239 14.46 7.56 17.93
CA CYS A 239 13.26 7.38 17.10
C CYS A 239 12.45 6.15 17.50
N MET A 240 13.10 5.05 17.93
CA MET A 240 12.38 3.86 18.42
C MET A 240 11.62 4.12 19.70
N VAL A 241 12.14 4.91 20.63
CA VAL A 241 11.41 5.30 21.85
C VAL A 241 10.15 6.09 21.48
N ILE A 242 10.30 7.08 20.58
CA ILE A 242 9.15 7.86 20.07
C ILE A 242 8.16 6.96 19.36
N PHE A 243 8.63 6.01 18.51
CA PHE A 243 7.79 5.05 17.81
C PHE A 243 6.95 4.21 18.79
N LEU A 244 7.54 3.70 19.85
CA LEU A 244 6.84 2.89 20.86
C LEU A 244 5.75 3.72 21.55
N TRP A 245 6.09 4.94 22.00
CA TRP A 245 5.10 5.85 22.56
C TRP A 245 3.94 6.11 21.59
N GLU A 246 4.26 6.49 20.36
CA GLU A 246 3.29 6.79 19.32
C GLU A 246 2.40 5.57 19.02
N HIS A 247 2.99 4.39 18.92
CA HIS A 247 2.28 3.16 18.61
C HIS A 247 1.26 2.76 19.69
N PHE A 248 1.66 2.81 20.96
CA PHE A 248 0.81 2.33 22.04
C PHE A 248 -0.22 3.38 22.50
N PHE A 249 0.15 4.64 22.55
CA PHE A 249 -0.69 5.67 23.18
C PHE A 249 -1.45 6.56 22.19
N VAL A 250 -0.99 6.64 20.94
CA VAL A 250 -1.60 7.54 19.94
C VAL A 250 -2.24 6.77 18.82
N LYS A 251 -1.47 5.92 18.11
CA LYS A 251 -1.96 5.21 16.93
C LYS A 251 -3.06 4.21 17.23
N SER A 252 -3.04 3.58 18.40
CA SER A 252 -4.09 2.65 18.82
C SER A 252 -5.50 3.26 18.77
N LYS A 253 -5.61 4.58 18.98
CA LYS A 253 -6.89 5.33 18.93
C LYS A 253 -7.47 5.48 17.51
N GLN A 254 -6.71 5.14 16.46
CA GLN A 254 -7.22 5.15 15.09
C GLN A 254 -8.14 3.96 14.79
N ILE A 255 -8.02 2.88 15.54
CA ILE A 255 -8.87 1.71 15.38
C ILE A 255 -10.16 1.95 16.13
N VAL A 256 -11.27 1.99 15.42
CA VAL A 256 -12.61 2.18 15.96
C VAL A 256 -13.49 0.99 15.60
N SER A 257 -14.41 0.66 16.50
CA SER A 257 -15.49 -0.29 16.20
C SER A 257 -16.51 0.41 15.31
N ILE A 258 -17.02 -0.33 14.33
CA ILE A 258 -18.13 0.09 13.46
C ILE A 258 -19.26 -0.92 13.63
N SER A 259 -20.49 -0.42 13.72
CA SER A 259 -21.70 -1.25 13.77
C SER A 259 -22.13 -1.66 12.37
#